data_dab1cfb894f14df295ad720ee08ce2d8
#
_entry.id   dab1cfb894f14df295ad720ee08ce2d8
#
_cell.length_a   1.000
_cell.length_b   1.000
_cell.length_c   1.000
_cell.angle_alpha   90.00
_cell.angle_beta   90.00
_cell.angle_gamma   90.00
#
_symmetry.space_group_name_H-M   'P 1'
#
loop_
_entity.id
_entity.type
_entity.pdbx_description
1 polymer ?
#
loop_
_entity_poly.entity_id
_entity_poly.type
_entity_poly.pdbx_seq_one_letter_code
_entity_poly.pdbx_strand_id
1 'polypeptide(L)'
;DLKNFLINIIENKYYRKDTFIKNNIYKFIEFYFLKLISLNKSQKQIHLLYENFIKKIFYLKKFNLDEEAFFIEFKTKILNG
;
A
#
# COMPACT_ATOMS: atom_id res chain seq x y z
N ASP A 1 -13.48 4.46 -6.06
CA ASP A 1 -12.14 4.86 -6.41
C ASP A 1 -11.11 3.99 -5.67
N LEU A 2 -9.89 3.99 -6.13
CA LEU A 2 -8.86 3.11 -5.60
C LEU A 2 -8.52 3.42 -4.14
N LYS A 3 -8.51 4.68 -3.75
CA LYS A 3 -8.24 5.08 -2.37
C LYS A 3 -9.27 4.49 -1.41
N ASN A 4 -10.54 4.67 -1.69
CA ASN A 4 -11.61 4.15 -0.85
C ASN A 4 -11.64 2.63 -0.84
N PHE A 5 -11.34 2.01 -1.97
CA PHE A 5 -11.24 0.57 -2.08
C PHE A 5 -10.15 0.02 -1.16
N LEU A 6 -8.97 0.64 -1.16
CA LEU A 6 -7.86 0.25 -0.30
C LEU A 6 -8.17 0.46 1.18
N ILE A 7 -8.78 1.59 1.52
CA ILE A 7 -9.20 1.85 2.91
C ILE A 7 -10.14 0.75 3.39
N ASN A 8 -11.13 0.41 2.57
CA ASN A 8 -12.11 -0.62 2.92
C ASN A 8 -11.44 -1.98 3.13
N ILE A 9 -10.54 -2.37 2.24
CA ILE A 9 -9.81 -3.63 2.35
C ILE A 9 -9.02 -3.71 3.65
N ILE A 10 -8.32 -2.63 3.99
CA ILE A 10 -7.45 -2.60 5.18
C ILE A 10 -8.27 -2.58 6.45
N GLU A 11 -9.28 -1.72 6.53
CA GLU A 11 -10.11 -1.60 7.73
C GLU A 11 -10.87 -2.88 8.05
N ASN A 12 -11.35 -3.58 7.04
CA ASN A 12 -12.12 -4.81 7.22
C ASN A 12 -11.26 -6.07 7.13
N LYS A 13 -9.97 -5.90 6.94
CA LYS A 13 -9.00 -7.01 6.89
C LYS A 13 -9.36 -8.06 5.85
N TYR A 14 -9.89 -7.64 4.70
CA TYR A 14 -10.25 -8.55 3.62
C TYR A 14 -9.05 -9.30 3.06
N TYR A 15 -7.84 -8.75 3.20
CA TYR A 15 -6.61 -9.44 2.79
C TYR A 15 -6.37 -10.74 3.56
N ARG A 16 -7.09 -10.97 4.68
CA ARG A 16 -7.02 -12.23 5.42
C ARG A 16 -8.07 -13.23 5.00
N LYS A 17 -9.20 -12.75 4.44
CA LYS A 17 -10.39 -13.56 4.17
C LYS A 17 -10.56 -13.93 2.70
N ASP A 18 -10.10 -13.07 1.81
CA ASP A 18 -10.34 -13.19 0.37
C ASP A 18 -9.01 -13.45 -0.34
N THR A 19 -8.92 -14.60 -1.00
CA THR A 19 -7.70 -15.02 -1.68
C THR A 19 -7.28 -14.07 -2.78
N PHE A 20 -8.24 -13.53 -3.54
CA PHE A 20 -7.93 -12.58 -4.60
C PHE A 20 -7.31 -11.31 -4.02
N ILE A 21 -7.91 -10.77 -2.96
CA ILE A 21 -7.39 -9.57 -2.28
C ILE A 21 -5.99 -9.85 -1.72
N LYS A 22 -5.83 -10.97 -1.03
CA LYS A 22 -4.54 -11.35 -0.45
C LYS A 22 -3.44 -11.38 -1.50
N ASN A 23 -3.74 -11.95 -2.67
CA ASN A 23 -2.75 -12.11 -3.73
C ASN A 23 -2.45 -10.82 -4.50
N ASN A 24 -3.32 -9.83 -4.44
CA ASN A 24 -3.22 -8.64 -5.27
C ASN A 24 -3.09 -7.32 -4.51
N ILE A 25 -3.19 -7.34 -3.18
CA ILE A 25 -3.20 -6.08 -2.41
C ILE A 25 -1.92 -5.25 -2.63
N TYR A 26 -0.76 -5.90 -2.74
CA TYR A 26 0.49 -5.16 -2.96
C TYR A 26 0.52 -4.50 -4.34
N LYS A 27 -0.08 -5.14 -5.35
CA LYS A 27 -0.23 -4.52 -6.68
C LYS A 27 -1.14 -3.31 -6.62
N PHE A 28 -2.23 -3.40 -5.86
CA PHE A 28 -3.15 -2.27 -5.71
C PHE A 28 -2.48 -1.09 -5.02
N ILE A 29 -1.65 -1.37 -4.00
CA ILE A 29 -0.87 -0.34 -3.31
C ILE A 29 0.11 0.32 -4.29
N GLU A 30 0.81 -0.49 -5.09
CA GLU A 30 1.73 0.01 -6.09
C GLU A 30 1.02 0.89 -7.12
N PHE A 31 -0.14 0.46 -7.62
CA PHE A 31 -0.93 1.26 -8.55
C PHE A 31 -1.34 2.60 -7.93
N TYR A 32 -1.69 2.61 -6.67
CA TYR A 32 -2.04 3.85 -5.98
C TYR A 32 -0.86 4.82 -5.94
N PHE A 33 0.33 4.32 -5.59
CA PHE A 33 1.54 5.14 -5.60
C PHE A 33 1.86 5.67 -6.99
N LEU A 34 1.76 4.84 -8.01
CA LEU A 34 2.01 5.27 -9.38
C LEU A 34 1.05 6.37 -9.80
N LYS A 35 -0.20 6.28 -9.39
CA LYS A 35 -1.19 7.34 -9.62
C LYS A 35 -0.79 8.63 -8.91
N LEU A 36 -0.37 8.56 -7.64
CA LEU A 36 0.09 9.73 -6.91
C LEU A 36 1.30 10.37 -7.58
N ILE A 37 2.26 9.57 -8.02
CA ILE A 37 3.45 10.05 -8.72
C ILE A 37 3.05 10.76 -10.00
N SER A 38 2.13 10.19 -10.76
CA SER A 38 1.63 10.78 -12.01
C SER A 38 1.01 12.16 -11.77
N LEU A 39 0.30 12.33 -10.66
CA LEU A 39 -0.35 13.60 -10.31
C LEU A 39 0.60 14.61 -9.68
N ASN A 40 1.74 14.16 -9.12
CA ASN A 40 2.65 14.99 -8.35
C ASN A 40 4.10 14.80 -8.80
N LYS A 41 4.34 14.86 -10.10
CA LYS A 41 5.64 14.53 -10.71
C LYS A 41 6.83 15.30 -10.15
N SER A 42 6.62 16.54 -9.72
CA SER A 42 7.70 17.39 -9.21
C SER A 42 7.98 17.21 -7.70
N GLN A 43 7.20 16.41 -7.01
CA GLN A 43 7.33 16.23 -5.56
C GLN A 43 8.22 15.04 -5.23
N LYS A 44 9.45 15.33 -4.84
CA LYS A 44 10.41 14.28 -4.45
C LYS A 44 9.92 13.44 -3.28
N GLN A 45 9.14 14.03 -2.38
CA GLN A 45 8.61 13.34 -1.20
C GLN A 45 7.79 12.11 -1.57
N ILE A 46 6.96 12.22 -2.59
CA ILE A 46 6.13 11.11 -3.05
C ILE A 46 7.01 9.97 -3.58
N HIS A 47 8.05 10.31 -4.34
CA HIS A 47 8.99 9.30 -4.86
C HIS A 47 9.73 8.59 -3.73
N LEU A 48 10.15 9.32 -2.70
CA LEU A 48 10.84 8.74 -1.56
C LEU A 48 9.93 7.81 -0.76
N LEU A 49 8.67 8.22 -0.56
CA LEU A 49 7.68 7.39 0.10
C LEU A 49 7.44 6.10 -0.68
N TYR A 50 7.32 6.20 -1.99
CA TYR A 50 7.13 5.04 -2.86
C TYR A 50 8.29 4.06 -2.73
N GLU A 51 9.54 4.56 -2.87
CA GLU A 51 10.73 3.72 -2.75
C GLU A 51 10.79 3.03 -1.39
N ASN A 52 10.48 3.76 -0.32
CA ASN A 52 10.49 3.22 1.02
C ASN A 52 9.46 2.10 1.19
N PHE A 53 8.25 2.30 0.68
CA PHE A 53 7.21 1.29 0.78
C PHE A 53 7.50 0.06 -0.08
N ILE A 54 8.08 0.24 -1.26
CA ILE A 54 8.47 -0.90 -2.11
C ILE A 54 9.53 -1.74 -1.41
N LYS A 55 10.50 -1.13 -0.74
CA LYS A 55 11.50 -1.86 0.05
C LYS A 55 10.85 -2.63 1.19
N LYS A 56 9.91 -2.00 1.89
CA LYS A 56 9.18 -2.66 2.99
C LYS A 56 8.40 -3.87 2.49
N ILE A 57 7.73 -3.75 1.34
CA ILE A 57 7.00 -4.88 0.74
C ILE A 57 7.95 -6.03 0.43
N PHE A 58 9.11 -5.72 -0.13
CA PHE A 58 10.13 -6.72 -0.42
C PHE A 58 10.52 -7.49 0.84
N TYR A 59 10.81 -6.78 1.93
CA TYR A 59 11.22 -7.41 3.19
C TYR A 59 10.07 -8.17 3.86
N LEU A 60 8.85 -7.66 3.77
CA LEU A 60 7.68 -8.37 4.27
C LEU A 60 7.56 -9.75 3.65
N LYS A 61 7.70 -9.82 2.33
CA LYS A 61 7.59 -11.07 1.59
C LYS A 61 8.77 -11.99 1.85
N LYS A 62 9.99 -11.43 1.86
CA LYS A 62 11.21 -12.20 2.02
C LYS A 62 11.33 -12.83 3.41
N PHE A 63 10.97 -12.09 4.45
CA PHE A 63 11.15 -12.50 5.84
C PHE A 63 9.84 -12.84 6.55
N ASN A 64 8.73 -12.89 5.81
CA ASN A 64 7.41 -13.21 6.35
C ASN A 64 7.06 -12.34 7.57
N LEU A 65 7.24 -11.03 7.43
CA LEU A 65 7.00 -10.08 8.50
C LEU A 65 5.51 -9.75 8.66
N ASP A 66 5.17 -8.95 9.68
CA ASP A 66 3.80 -8.59 10.01
C ASP A 66 3.18 -7.66 8.95
N GLU A 67 2.28 -8.20 8.13
CA GLU A 67 1.58 -7.45 7.10
C GLU A 67 0.60 -6.43 7.69
N GLU A 68 -0.02 -6.75 8.81
CA GLU A 68 -1.03 -5.87 9.40
C GLU A 68 -0.43 -4.53 9.79
N ALA A 69 0.75 -4.54 10.43
CA ALA A 69 1.44 -3.32 10.80
C ALA A 69 1.77 -2.47 9.57
N PHE A 70 2.20 -3.12 8.48
CA PHE A 70 2.49 -2.44 7.24
C PHE A 70 1.24 -1.78 6.65
N PHE A 71 0.12 -2.50 6.60
CA PHE A 71 -1.13 -1.96 6.04
C PHE A 71 -1.67 -0.80 6.86
N ILE A 72 -1.57 -0.87 8.18
CA ILE A 72 -1.99 0.22 9.06
C ILE A 72 -1.13 1.45 8.82
N GLU A 73 0.18 1.28 8.70
CA GLU A 73 1.10 2.38 8.41
C GLU A 73 0.78 3.02 7.06
N PHE A 74 0.56 2.20 6.04
CA PHE A 74 0.21 2.69 4.71
C PHE A 74 -1.09 3.51 4.75
N LYS A 75 -2.12 2.97 5.40
CA LYS A 75 -3.40 3.66 5.54
C LYS A 75 -3.23 5.00 6.24
N THR A 76 -2.53 5.01 7.35
CA THR A 76 -2.35 6.22 8.16
C THR A 76 -1.53 7.29 7.45
N LYS A 77 -0.42 6.90 6.84
CA LYS A 77 0.51 7.86 6.23
C LYS A 77 0.10 8.29 4.82
N ILE A 78 -0.48 7.38 4.05
CA ILE A 78 -0.71 7.63 2.63
C ILE A 78 -2.18 7.85 2.32
N LEU A 79 -3.07 6.98 2.79
CA LEU A 79 -4.47 7.06 2.43
C LEU A 79 -5.24 8.14 3.19
N ASN A 80 -4.89 8.37 4.44
CA ASN A 80 -5.54 9.39 5.28
C ASN A 80 -4.71 10.67 5.43
N GLY A 81 -3.54 10.66 4.89
CA GLY A 81 -2.69 11.82 4.92
C GLY A 81 -2.85 12.63 3.66
#